data_b1d4389b7e6be65890acbda1a6cfe5a3
#
_entry.id   b1d4389b7e6be65890acbda1a6cfe5a3
#
_cell.length_a   1.000
_cell.length_b   1.000
_cell.length_c   1.000
_cell.angle_alpha   90.00
_cell.angle_beta   90.00
_cell.angle_gamma   90.00
#
_symmetry.space_group_name_H-M   'P 1'
#
loop_
_entity.id
_entity.type
_entity.pdbx_description
1 polymer ?
#
loop_
_entity_poly.entity_id
_entity_poly.type
_entity_poly.pdbx_seq_one_letter_code
_entity_poly.pdbx_strand_id
1 'polypeptide(L)'
;MDQIWQDDKVVPVTLVKMDADPDFEVGKLVKVSGTSKGRGFQGVVKRHGFGGGPKSHGQKNRLRAPGSIGSTAPQRVWPGRRMAGHMGVDRVTIKNLKIVEIDRENKIIFLRGAVPGARNGKIQIYK
;
A
#
# COMPACT_ATOMS: atom_id res chain seq x y z
N MET A 1 -4.30 0.79 -13.16
CA MET A 1 -3.01 0.51 -13.80
C MET A 1 -3.29 0.13 -15.22
N ASP A 2 -2.47 0.58 -16.10
CA ASP A 2 -2.45 0.30 -17.53
C ASP A 2 -1.07 -0.24 -17.91
N GLN A 3 -0.83 -0.49 -19.19
CA GLN A 3 0.45 -0.99 -19.66
C GLN A 3 0.83 -0.31 -20.98
N ILE A 4 2.11 -0.02 -21.10
CA ILE A 4 2.69 0.53 -22.34
C ILE A 4 3.81 -0.38 -22.81
N TRP A 5 4.06 -0.36 -24.11
CA TRP A 5 5.17 -1.07 -24.74
C TRP A 5 6.39 -0.15 -24.78
N GLN A 6 7.53 -0.64 -24.32
CA GLN A 6 8.82 0.03 -24.39
C GLN A 6 9.88 -1.00 -24.74
N ASP A 7 10.59 -0.82 -25.84
CA ASP A 7 11.66 -1.71 -26.29
C ASP A 7 11.26 -3.21 -26.26
N ASP A 8 10.14 -3.55 -26.90
CA ASP A 8 9.53 -4.90 -26.93
C ASP A 8 9.16 -5.49 -25.55
N LYS A 9 9.13 -4.67 -24.53
CA LYS A 9 8.72 -5.06 -23.16
C LYS A 9 7.45 -4.36 -22.73
N VAL A 10 6.59 -5.10 -22.07
CA VAL A 10 5.38 -4.53 -21.44
C VAL A 10 5.78 -3.92 -20.11
N VAL A 11 5.53 -2.63 -19.95
CA VAL A 11 5.79 -1.89 -18.71
C VAL A 11 4.44 -1.54 -18.07
N PRO A 12 4.17 -2.03 -16.84
CA PRO A 12 2.96 -1.64 -16.12
C PRO A 12 3.08 -0.19 -15.64
N VAL A 13 2.07 0.62 -15.91
CA VAL A 13 2.06 2.04 -15.55
C VAL A 13 0.78 2.44 -14.83
N THR A 14 0.88 3.49 -14.03
CA THR A 14 -0.27 4.20 -13.48
C THR A 14 -0.31 5.60 -14.06
N LEU A 15 -1.43 5.95 -14.68
CA LEU A 15 -1.69 7.28 -15.21
C LEU A 15 -2.12 8.20 -14.07
N VAL A 16 -1.47 9.32 -13.95
CA VAL A 16 -1.76 10.36 -12.95
C VAL A 16 -2.01 11.67 -13.67
N LYS A 17 -3.21 12.19 -13.53
CA LYS A 17 -3.57 13.52 -14.03
C LYS A 17 -3.04 14.57 -13.05
N MET A 18 -2.39 15.59 -13.57
CA MET A 18 -1.85 16.72 -12.81
C MET A 18 -2.77 17.93 -12.89
N ASP A 19 -2.86 18.68 -11.81
CA ASP A 19 -3.63 19.94 -11.80
C ASP A 19 -2.86 21.09 -12.48
N ALA A 20 -1.52 21.03 -12.47
CA ALA A 20 -0.63 21.99 -13.10
C ALA A 20 0.32 21.32 -14.10
N ASP A 21 1.04 22.09 -14.88
CA ASP A 21 2.03 21.53 -15.80
C ASP A 21 3.12 20.79 -15.03
N PRO A 22 3.44 19.58 -15.46
CA PRO A 22 4.39 18.73 -14.75
C PRO A 22 5.83 19.26 -14.93
N ASP A 23 6.38 19.84 -13.86
CA ASP A 23 7.81 20.19 -13.79
C ASP A 23 8.65 18.94 -13.43
N PHE A 24 8.47 17.88 -14.20
CA PHE A 24 9.17 16.62 -14.06
C PHE A 24 9.85 16.23 -15.38
N GLU A 25 10.85 15.38 -15.28
CA GLU A 25 11.59 14.85 -16.43
C GLU A 25 11.37 13.32 -16.54
N VAL A 26 11.24 12.85 -17.76
CA VAL A 26 11.15 11.42 -18.07
C VAL A 26 12.42 10.71 -17.58
N GLY A 27 12.25 9.53 -17.01
CA GLY A 27 13.34 8.72 -16.46
C GLY A 27 13.69 9.00 -15.02
N LYS A 28 13.29 10.12 -14.43
CA LYS A 28 13.56 10.45 -13.03
C LYS A 28 12.74 9.59 -12.06
N LEU A 29 13.31 9.42 -10.87
CA LEU A 29 12.67 8.71 -9.75
C LEU A 29 11.95 9.72 -8.87
N VAL A 30 10.70 9.43 -8.56
CA VAL A 30 9.86 10.26 -7.71
C VAL A 30 9.34 9.49 -6.50
N LYS A 31 8.92 10.24 -5.50
CA LYS A 31 8.25 9.75 -4.31
C LYS A 31 6.76 10.11 -4.39
N VAL A 32 5.90 9.14 -4.16
CA VAL A 32 4.44 9.30 -4.27
C VAL A 32 3.78 8.96 -2.95
N SER A 33 3.00 9.89 -2.42
CA SER A 33 2.19 9.71 -1.21
C SER A 33 0.71 9.72 -1.57
N GLY A 34 -0.04 8.84 -0.94
CA GLY A 34 -1.50 8.78 -1.08
C GLY A 34 -2.15 8.08 0.11
N THR A 35 -3.46 8.13 0.17
CA THR A 35 -4.23 7.42 1.20
C THR A 35 -4.54 6.01 0.72
N SER A 36 -4.12 5.00 1.47
CA SER A 36 -4.35 3.60 1.13
C SER A 36 -5.83 3.25 1.12
N LYS A 37 -6.19 2.21 0.36
CA LYS A 37 -7.58 1.70 0.35
C LYS A 37 -7.99 1.24 1.74
N GLY A 38 -9.15 1.70 2.22
CA GLY A 38 -9.76 1.22 3.46
C GLY A 38 -10.13 -0.26 3.36
N ARG A 39 -9.93 -0.98 4.44
CA ARG A 39 -10.28 -2.41 4.57
C ARG A 39 -11.19 -2.69 5.76
N GLY A 40 -11.62 -1.66 6.46
CA GLY A 40 -12.44 -1.76 7.65
C GLY A 40 -11.71 -2.43 8.82
N PHE A 41 -12.44 -3.01 9.74
CA PHE A 41 -11.88 -3.76 10.86
C PHE A 41 -11.32 -5.10 10.37
N GLN A 42 -10.06 -5.39 10.66
CA GLN A 42 -9.38 -6.61 10.27
C GLN A 42 -8.77 -7.33 11.47
N GLY A 43 -8.82 -8.67 11.42
CA GLY A 43 -8.15 -9.53 12.38
C GLY A 43 -6.63 -9.52 12.22
N VAL A 44 -5.95 -10.05 13.23
CA VAL A 44 -4.47 -10.02 13.34
C VAL A 44 -3.75 -10.77 12.21
N VAL A 45 -4.36 -11.79 11.65
CA VAL A 45 -3.77 -12.54 10.53
C VAL A 45 -3.63 -11.66 9.30
N LYS A 46 -4.67 -10.93 8.92
CA LYS A 46 -4.64 -10.06 7.74
C LYS A 46 -3.92 -8.73 8.01
N ARG A 47 -4.16 -8.15 9.21
CA ARG A 47 -3.60 -6.83 9.55
C ARG A 47 -2.11 -6.87 9.83
N HIS A 48 -1.61 -7.95 10.45
CA HIS A 48 -0.24 -8.05 10.92
C HIS A 48 0.52 -9.27 10.43
N GLY A 49 -0.10 -10.17 9.65
CA GLY A 49 0.54 -11.38 9.13
C GLY A 49 0.77 -12.47 10.18
N PHE A 50 -0.04 -12.52 11.24
CA PHE A 50 0.08 -13.57 12.25
C PHE A 50 -0.25 -14.94 11.66
N GLY A 51 0.47 -15.99 12.07
CA GLY A 51 0.27 -17.36 11.59
C GLY A 51 -1.05 -17.99 12.04
N GLY A 52 -1.56 -17.60 13.20
CA GLY A 52 -2.70 -18.25 13.82
C GLY A 52 -2.35 -19.61 14.41
N GLY A 53 -3.37 -20.44 14.68
CA GLY A 53 -3.22 -21.79 15.19
C GLY A 53 -3.12 -22.85 14.10
N PRO A 54 -2.85 -24.13 14.45
CA PRO A 54 -2.84 -25.24 13.50
C PRO A 54 -4.21 -25.46 12.87
N LYS A 55 -4.25 -25.98 11.65
CA LYS A 55 -5.52 -26.24 10.93
C LYS A 55 -6.19 -27.56 11.34
N SER A 56 -5.47 -28.46 11.98
CA SER A 56 -5.92 -29.79 12.41
C SER A 56 -5.36 -30.14 13.80
N HIS A 57 -5.24 -31.42 14.16
CA HIS A 57 -4.73 -31.88 15.44
C HIS A 57 -5.55 -31.39 16.65
N GLY A 58 -6.88 -31.42 16.54
CA GLY A 58 -7.80 -31.02 17.61
C GLY A 58 -8.06 -29.54 17.75
N GLN A 59 -7.53 -28.71 16.83
CA GLN A 59 -7.83 -27.29 16.80
C GLN A 59 -9.31 -27.04 16.51
N LYS A 60 -9.94 -26.16 17.30
CA LYS A 60 -11.36 -25.81 17.15
C LYS A 60 -11.55 -24.32 16.83
N ASN A 61 -11.55 -23.46 17.84
CA ASN A 61 -12.01 -22.06 17.70
C ASN A 61 -10.87 -21.03 17.60
N ARG A 62 -9.61 -21.44 17.59
CA ARG A 62 -8.44 -20.51 17.68
C ARG A 62 -7.59 -20.45 16.41
N LEU A 63 -8.12 -20.91 15.28
CA LEU A 63 -7.38 -20.96 14.02
C LEU A 63 -6.81 -19.57 13.61
N ARG A 64 -7.57 -18.51 13.77
CA ARG A 64 -7.17 -17.14 13.40
C ARG A 64 -6.98 -16.23 14.61
N ALA A 65 -6.77 -16.79 15.78
CA ALA A 65 -6.57 -16.03 17.01
C ALA A 65 -5.16 -15.42 17.08
N PRO A 66 -4.99 -14.32 17.84
CA PRO A 66 -3.68 -13.65 18.00
C PRO A 66 -2.68 -14.45 18.84
N GLY A 67 -3.15 -15.43 19.63
CA GLY A 67 -2.35 -16.13 20.62
C GLY A 67 -2.17 -15.32 21.91
N SER A 68 -1.10 -15.59 22.65
CA SER A 68 -0.82 -14.89 23.91
C SER A 68 -0.56 -13.39 23.65
N ILE A 69 -1.13 -12.53 24.47
CA ILE A 69 -0.96 -11.09 24.42
C ILE A 69 0.09 -10.55 25.41
N GLY A 70 0.66 -11.39 26.24
CA GLY A 70 1.71 -11.03 27.19
C GLY A 70 2.05 -12.12 28.17
N SER A 71 2.98 -11.83 29.07
CA SER A 71 3.40 -12.65 30.20
C SER A 71 2.57 -12.31 31.44
N THR A 72 2.70 -13.13 32.50
CA THR A 72 2.06 -12.91 33.82
C THR A 72 2.54 -11.60 34.47
N ALA A 73 3.81 -11.25 34.30
CA ALA A 73 4.39 -10.00 34.79
C ALA A 73 5.03 -9.24 33.60
N PRO A 74 4.70 -7.96 33.40
CA PRO A 74 3.77 -7.12 34.17
C PRO A 74 2.30 -7.48 33.93
N GLN A 75 1.45 -7.25 34.90
CA GLN A 75 0.02 -7.57 34.85
C GLN A 75 -0.78 -6.59 33.94
N ARG A 76 -0.23 -6.31 32.78
CA ARG A 76 -0.86 -5.45 31.75
C ARG A 76 -0.35 -5.83 30.36
N VAL A 77 -1.12 -5.45 29.34
CA VAL A 77 -0.66 -5.52 27.93
C VAL A 77 0.22 -4.32 27.64
N TRP A 78 1.39 -4.55 27.06
CA TRP A 78 2.30 -3.48 26.67
C TRP A 78 1.68 -2.57 25.60
N PRO A 79 1.88 -1.24 25.68
CA PRO A 79 1.53 -0.32 24.61
C PRO A 79 2.17 -0.74 23.28
N GLY A 80 1.43 -0.56 22.17
CA GLY A 80 1.92 -0.95 20.84
C GLY A 80 1.75 -2.43 20.50
N ARG A 81 1.17 -3.25 21.37
CA ARG A 81 0.85 -4.65 21.03
C ARG A 81 -0.03 -4.73 19.81
N ARG A 82 0.38 -5.54 18.84
CA ARG A 82 -0.35 -5.75 17.58
C ARG A 82 -1.64 -6.54 17.84
N MET A 83 -2.78 -5.90 17.59
CA MET A 83 -4.11 -6.46 17.78
C MET A 83 -4.98 -6.21 16.55
N ALA A 84 -6.16 -6.85 16.50
CA ALA A 84 -7.19 -6.54 15.53
C ALA A 84 -7.59 -5.06 15.61
N GLY A 85 -8.02 -4.50 14.50
CA GLY A 85 -8.46 -3.12 14.44
C GLY A 85 -8.61 -2.62 13.01
N HIS A 86 -8.84 -1.32 12.85
CA HIS A 86 -8.96 -0.68 11.55
C HIS A 86 -7.69 -0.86 10.72
N MET A 87 -7.85 -1.14 9.44
CA MET A 87 -6.77 -1.29 8.47
C MET A 87 -7.06 -0.46 7.23
N GLY A 88 -6.07 0.25 6.74
CA GLY A 88 -6.19 1.14 5.59
C GLY A 88 -6.65 2.54 5.98
N VAL A 89 -6.87 3.38 4.96
CA VAL A 89 -7.09 4.83 5.08
C VAL A 89 -5.90 5.53 5.74
N ASP A 90 -4.74 4.89 5.67
CA ASP A 90 -3.48 5.43 6.19
C ASP A 90 -2.71 6.12 5.04
N ARG A 91 -1.96 7.17 5.37
CA ARG A 91 -1.03 7.77 4.41
C ARG A 91 0.14 6.83 4.16
N VAL A 92 0.29 6.42 2.92
CA VAL A 92 1.38 5.55 2.46
C VAL A 92 2.22 6.29 1.44
N THR A 93 3.53 6.19 1.56
CA THR A 93 4.49 6.79 0.64
C THR A 93 5.32 5.70 -0.02
N ILE A 94 5.31 5.66 -1.34
CA ILE A 94 6.15 4.80 -2.17
C ILE A 94 7.28 5.67 -2.73
N LYS A 95 8.51 5.21 -2.57
CA LYS A 95 9.71 5.88 -3.09
C LYS A 95 10.19 5.21 -4.38
N ASN A 96 10.99 5.95 -5.14
CA ASN A 96 11.70 5.44 -6.32
C ASN A 96 10.79 4.92 -7.44
N LEU A 97 9.63 5.55 -7.64
CA LEU A 97 8.81 5.28 -8.82
C LEU A 97 9.40 6.03 -10.02
N LYS A 98 9.69 5.30 -11.10
CA LYS A 98 10.24 5.90 -12.32
C LYS A 98 9.14 6.53 -13.16
N ILE A 99 9.38 7.73 -13.64
CA ILE A 99 8.55 8.38 -14.66
C ILE A 99 8.92 7.75 -16.00
N VAL A 100 7.96 7.14 -16.66
CA VAL A 100 8.17 6.47 -17.96
C VAL A 100 7.92 7.43 -19.10
N GLU A 101 6.84 8.22 -19.00
CA GLU A 101 6.39 9.14 -20.03
C GLU A 101 5.63 10.30 -19.40
N ILE A 102 5.58 11.43 -20.11
CA ILE A 102 4.82 12.63 -19.71
C ILE A 102 4.08 13.15 -20.92
N ASP A 103 2.77 13.13 -20.87
CA ASP A 103 1.88 13.79 -21.80
C ASP A 103 1.56 15.19 -21.27
N ARG A 104 2.18 16.21 -21.88
CA ARG A 104 2.02 17.61 -21.47
C ARG A 104 0.68 18.20 -21.93
N GLU A 105 0.15 17.75 -23.05
CA GLU A 105 -1.12 18.26 -23.59
C GLU A 105 -2.28 17.89 -22.68
N ASN A 106 -2.34 16.64 -22.25
CA ASN A 106 -3.38 16.13 -21.35
C ASN A 106 -3.02 16.26 -19.86
N LYS A 107 -1.81 16.75 -19.54
CA LYS A 107 -1.27 16.85 -18.16
C LYS A 107 -1.26 15.51 -17.43
N ILE A 108 -0.80 14.45 -18.09
CA ILE A 108 -0.75 13.10 -17.55
C ILE A 108 0.71 12.66 -17.40
N ILE A 109 1.03 12.09 -16.22
CA ILE A 109 2.31 11.44 -15.96
C ILE A 109 2.10 9.93 -15.87
N PHE A 110 2.95 9.17 -16.54
CA PHE A 110 2.97 7.72 -16.53
C PHE A 110 4.04 7.24 -15.52
N LEU A 111 3.59 6.73 -14.37
CA LEU A 111 4.47 6.20 -13.33
C LEU A 111 4.59 4.69 -13.45
N ARG A 112 5.81 4.15 -13.47
CA ARG A 112 6.04 2.71 -13.52
C ARG A 112 5.56 2.04 -12.24
N GLY A 113 4.57 1.17 -12.36
CA GLY A 113 4.05 0.37 -11.26
C GLY A 113 2.81 0.97 -10.59
N ALA A 114 2.52 0.51 -9.38
CA ALA A 114 1.34 0.89 -8.62
C ALA A 114 1.58 2.12 -7.74
N VAL A 115 0.53 2.91 -7.55
CA VAL A 115 0.48 4.02 -6.58
C VAL A 115 -0.50 3.70 -5.45
N PRO A 116 -0.34 4.31 -4.26
CA PRO A 116 -1.24 4.06 -3.14
C PRO A 116 -2.62 4.70 -3.38
N GLY A 117 -3.67 4.00 -2.96
CA GLY A 117 -5.02 4.53 -2.96
C GLY A 117 -6.00 3.86 -3.93
N ALA A 118 -7.20 4.38 -3.97
CA ALA A 118 -8.26 3.96 -4.87
C ALA A 118 -8.10 4.62 -6.25
N ARG A 119 -8.81 4.11 -7.25
CA ARG A 119 -8.94 4.77 -8.56
C ARG A 119 -9.54 6.16 -8.34
N ASN A 120 -9.03 7.15 -9.06
CA ASN A 120 -9.39 8.57 -8.94
C ASN A 120 -9.10 9.19 -7.55
N GLY A 121 -8.28 8.52 -6.73
CA GLY A 121 -7.83 9.07 -5.44
C GLY A 121 -6.76 10.15 -5.63
N LYS A 122 -6.77 11.14 -4.73
CA LYS A 122 -5.73 12.19 -4.72
C LYS A 122 -4.41 11.61 -4.24
N ILE A 123 -3.33 11.96 -4.94
CA ILE A 123 -1.96 11.63 -4.58
C ILE A 123 -1.08 12.87 -4.65
N GLN A 124 0.04 12.82 -3.96
CA GLN A 124 1.06 13.87 -3.99
C GLN A 124 2.36 13.28 -4.52
N ILE A 125 2.97 13.95 -5.49
CA ILE A 125 4.25 13.54 -6.09
C ILE A 125 5.32 14.51 -5.65
N TYR A 126 6.46 13.99 -5.22
CA TYR A 126 7.62 14.75 -4.77
C TYR A 126 8.85 14.34 -5.60
N LYS A 127 9.69 15.31 -5.88
CA LYS A 127 11.02 15.10 -6.47
C LYS A 127 11.95 14.38 -5.51
#